data_cb75cb44d2435f21082f6bbccc0156f6
#
_entry.id   cb75cb44d2435f21082f6bbccc0156f6
#
_cell.length_a   1.000
_cell.length_b   1.000
_cell.length_c   1.000
_cell.angle_alpha   90.00
_cell.angle_beta   90.00
_cell.angle_gamma   90.00
#
_symmetry.space_group_name_H-M   'P 1'
#
loop_
_entity.id
_entity.type
_entity.pdbx_description
1 polymer ?
#
loop_
_entity_poly.entity_id
_entity_poly.type
_entity_poly.pdbx_seq_one_letter_code
_entity_poly.pdbx_strand_id
1 'polypeptide(L)'
;MAHFARLDENNKVLYVVVVANDVPTSNGPLGENDMHPDGEAWCTKFFKKSNWKQTSYNHNFRKQYAGPGMTYDENADLFISAKPFESWILDNNFDWQPPVAKPDILEHNGNPMYPEWDEENLRWKGNNGEEVDGVVTWYEYIWNTDTFSWENKTAKPVFNP
;
A
#
# COMPACT_ATOMS: atom_id res chain seq x y z
N MET A 1 -12.64 12.22 14.52
CA MET A 1 -11.27 12.76 14.74
C MET A 1 -10.66 13.01 13.37
N ALA A 2 -10.03 14.16 13.20
CA ALA A 2 -9.33 14.48 11.96
C ALA A 2 -7.88 13.97 12.00
N HIS A 3 -7.31 13.63 10.86
CA HIS A 3 -5.98 13.06 10.73
C HIS A 3 -5.12 13.91 9.82
N PHE A 4 -3.88 14.17 10.21
CA PHE A 4 -2.96 15.00 9.46
C PHE A 4 -1.61 14.30 9.29
N ALA A 5 -1.17 14.18 8.07
CA ALA A 5 0.15 13.67 7.71
C ALA A 5 1.17 14.81 7.77
N ARG A 6 2.29 14.58 8.45
CA ARG A 6 3.47 15.44 8.40
C ARG A 6 4.36 14.99 7.26
N LEU A 7 4.68 15.91 6.36
CA LEU A 7 5.52 15.61 5.20
C LEU A 7 6.94 16.17 5.39
N ASP A 8 7.91 15.53 4.77
CA ASP A 8 9.26 16.09 4.61
C ASP A 8 9.32 17.09 3.45
N GLU A 9 10.52 17.55 3.10
CA GLU A 9 10.79 18.49 2.01
C GLU A 9 10.53 17.93 0.61
N ASN A 10 10.45 16.60 0.49
CA ASN A 10 10.15 15.88 -0.75
C ASN A 10 8.70 15.36 -0.79
N ASN A 11 7.82 15.91 0.05
CA ASN A 11 6.42 15.47 0.20
C ASN A 11 6.23 14.01 0.65
N LYS A 12 7.25 13.42 1.27
CA LYS A 12 7.16 12.07 1.83
C LYS A 12 6.55 12.12 3.22
N VAL A 13 5.58 11.24 3.48
CA VAL A 13 4.91 11.12 4.77
C VAL A 13 5.88 10.58 5.82
N LEU A 14 6.08 11.36 6.87
CA LEU A 14 6.90 11.00 8.03
C LEU A 14 6.08 10.27 9.08
N TYR A 15 4.94 10.83 9.44
CA TYR A 15 3.99 10.28 10.41
C TYR A 15 2.62 10.95 10.28
N VAL A 16 1.61 10.38 10.92
CA VAL A 16 0.26 10.93 10.98
C VAL A 16 -0.09 11.22 12.44
N VAL A 17 -0.75 12.35 12.67
CA VAL A 17 -1.31 12.72 13.96
C VAL A 17 -2.83 12.72 13.91
N VAL A 18 -3.44 12.50 15.07
CA VAL A 18 -4.88 12.56 15.27
C VAL A 18 -5.21 13.84 16.03
N VAL A 19 -6.18 14.59 15.54
CA VAL A 19 -6.62 15.86 16.13
C VAL A 19 -8.12 15.77 16.42
N ALA A 20 -8.54 16.30 17.54
CA ALA A 20 -9.93 16.31 17.93
C ALA A 20 -10.80 17.17 16.99
N ASN A 21 -12.04 16.75 16.74
CA ASN A 21 -12.93 17.44 15.78
C ASN A 21 -13.44 18.79 16.29
N ASP A 22 -13.37 19.03 17.58
CA ASP A 22 -13.82 20.27 18.25
C ASP A 22 -12.75 21.38 18.25
N VAL A 23 -11.57 21.12 17.69
CA VAL A 23 -10.54 22.14 17.55
C VAL A 23 -11.08 23.30 16.71
N PRO A 24 -11.04 24.54 17.22
CA PRO A 24 -11.56 25.70 16.51
C PRO A 24 -10.66 26.09 15.35
N THR A 25 -11.26 26.28 14.19
CA THR A 25 -10.62 26.86 12.99
C THR A 25 -11.31 28.16 12.59
N SER A 26 -10.83 28.83 11.54
CA SER A 26 -11.47 30.04 11.01
C SER A 26 -12.88 29.79 10.48
N ASN A 27 -13.21 28.56 10.09
CA ASN A 27 -14.49 28.14 9.50
C ASN A 27 -15.35 27.32 10.47
N GLY A 28 -15.05 27.34 11.76
CA GLY A 28 -15.75 26.56 12.77
C GLY A 28 -14.91 25.39 13.32
N PRO A 29 -15.51 24.46 14.06
CA PRO A 29 -14.81 23.31 14.57
C PRO A 29 -14.21 22.44 13.44
N LEU A 30 -13.01 21.92 13.67
CA LEU A 30 -12.37 21.00 12.72
C LEU A 30 -13.22 19.74 12.57
N GLY A 31 -13.66 19.45 11.35
CA GLY A 31 -14.31 18.21 10.99
C GLY A 31 -13.37 17.23 10.30
N GLU A 32 -13.91 16.13 9.80
CA GLU A 32 -13.17 15.14 9.02
C GLU A 32 -13.20 15.43 7.52
N ASN A 33 -14.10 16.34 7.11
CA ASN A 33 -14.31 16.68 5.69
C ASN A 33 -13.71 18.06 5.40
N ASP A 34 -13.60 18.46 4.26
CA ASP A 34 -13.44 19.76 3.56
C ASP A 34 -12.66 20.92 4.25
N MET A 35 -12.09 20.73 5.44
CA MET A 35 -11.33 21.76 6.16
C MET A 35 -9.81 21.60 6.08
N HIS A 36 -9.31 21.02 5.01
CA HIS A 36 -7.88 20.76 4.84
C HIS A 36 -6.99 21.98 5.07
N PRO A 37 -7.25 23.17 4.49
CA PRO A 37 -6.40 24.33 4.68
C PRO A 37 -6.40 24.82 6.12
N ASP A 38 -7.56 24.83 6.78
CA ASP A 38 -7.70 25.31 8.16
C ASP A 38 -7.04 24.37 9.17
N GLY A 39 -7.25 23.06 9.00
CA GLY A 39 -6.63 22.05 9.83
C GLY A 39 -5.11 21.98 9.66
N GLU A 40 -4.63 22.09 8.43
CA GLU A 40 -3.20 22.13 8.11
C GLU A 40 -2.52 23.38 8.69
N ALA A 41 -3.19 24.54 8.59
CA ALA A 41 -2.73 25.78 9.22
C ALA A 41 -2.70 25.70 10.76
N TRP A 42 -3.72 25.07 11.34
CA TRP A 42 -3.76 24.82 12.78
C TRP A 42 -2.61 23.90 13.22
N CYS A 43 -2.38 22.79 12.53
CA CYS A 43 -1.26 21.89 12.81
C CYS A 43 0.09 22.61 12.72
N THR A 44 0.27 23.46 11.71
CA THR A 44 1.49 24.26 11.54
C THR A 44 1.72 25.16 12.77
N LYS A 45 0.69 25.84 13.23
CA LYS A 45 0.76 26.72 14.38
C LYS A 45 0.99 25.97 15.71
N PHE A 46 0.26 24.87 15.90
CA PHE A 46 0.29 24.10 17.15
C PHE A 46 1.60 23.34 17.32
N PHE A 47 2.01 22.59 16.30
CA PHE A 47 3.22 21.76 16.33
C PHE A 47 4.50 22.55 16.00
N LYS A 48 4.37 23.78 15.54
CA LYS A 48 5.49 24.63 15.08
C LYS A 48 6.34 23.95 14.00
N LYS A 49 5.68 23.25 13.10
CA LYS A 49 6.23 22.55 11.95
C LYS A 49 5.34 22.79 10.74
N SER A 50 5.95 23.07 9.59
CA SER A 50 5.24 23.27 8.32
C SER A 50 4.96 21.94 7.62
N ASN A 51 4.30 22.01 6.47
CA ASN A 51 4.10 20.90 5.55
C ASN A 51 3.22 19.78 6.10
N TRP A 52 2.00 20.15 6.45
CA TRP A 52 0.95 19.23 6.89
C TRP A 52 -0.08 19.05 5.79
N LYS A 53 -0.60 17.83 5.63
CA LYS A 53 -1.73 17.50 4.74
C LYS A 53 -2.74 16.65 5.48
N GLN A 54 -4.01 17.06 5.46
CA GLN A 54 -5.08 16.26 6.03
C GLN A 54 -5.24 14.97 5.26
N THR A 55 -5.56 13.87 5.96
CA THR A 55 -5.84 12.57 5.36
C THR A 55 -7.10 11.98 5.95
N SER A 56 -7.83 11.17 5.19
CA SER A 56 -9.09 10.56 5.63
C SER A 56 -8.88 9.11 6.01
N TYR A 57 -9.19 8.77 7.26
CA TYR A 57 -9.19 7.38 7.72
C TYR A 57 -10.19 6.51 6.93
N ASN A 58 -11.30 7.10 6.49
CA ASN A 58 -12.34 6.41 5.73
C ASN A 58 -12.17 6.57 4.20
N HIS A 59 -11.02 7.04 3.73
CA HIS A 59 -10.74 7.23 2.29
C HIS A 59 -11.72 8.17 1.57
N ASN A 60 -12.30 9.17 2.26
CA ASN A 60 -13.29 10.09 1.70
C ASN A 60 -12.68 11.13 0.75
N PHE A 61 -11.37 11.40 0.88
CA PHE A 61 -10.63 12.34 0.04
C PHE A 61 -9.14 11.95 -0.02
N ARG A 62 -8.42 12.53 -0.99
CA ARG A 62 -7.00 12.31 -1.23
C ARG A 62 -6.64 10.84 -1.44
N LYS A 63 -7.53 10.11 -2.12
CA LYS A 63 -7.42 8.71 -2.55
C LYS A 63 -7.37 7.70 -1.40
N GLN A 64 -6.47 7.88 -0.43
CA GLN A 64 -6.26 6.89 0.63
C GLN A 64 -5.73 7.52 1.92
N TYR A 65 -5.83 6.78 3.00
CA TYR A 65 -5.24 7.16 4.28
C TYR A 65 -3.72 7.19 4.18
N ALA A 66 -3.11 8.29 4.61
CA ALA A 66 -1.68 8.46 4.58
C ALA A 66 -0.97 7.55 5.59
N GLY A 67 0.15 7.01 5.19
CA GLY A 67 1.05 6.24 6.06
C GLY A 67 2.52 6.60 5.84
N PRO A 68 3.40 6.35 6.81
CA PRO A 68 4.83 6.60 6.67
C PRO A 68 5.41 5.97 5.41
N GLY A 69 6.23 6.72 4.69
CA GLY A 69 6.84 6.28 3.44
C GLY A 69 6.02 6.54 2.18
N MET A 70 4.72 6.87 2.29
CA MET A 70 3.91 7.34 1.16
C MET A 70 4.36 8.72 0.70
N THR A 71 4.03 9.09 -0.53
CA THR A 71 4.31 10.42 -1.10
C THR A 71 3.00 11.14 -1.35
N TYR A 72 2.96 12.44 -1.08
CA TYR A 72 1.84 13.30 -1.46
C TYR A 72 2.14 13.98 -2.80
N ASP A 73 1.23 13.79 -3.76
CA ASP A 73 1.28 14.50 -5.04
C ASP A 73 0.47 15.80 -4.94
N GLU A 74 1.14 16.94 -5.07
CA GLU A 74 0.50 18.26 -4.95
C GLU A 74 -0.40 18.60 -6.13
N ASN A 75 -0.10 18.09 -7.33
CA ASN A 75 -0.87 18.40 -8.52
C ASN A 75 -2.18 17.62 -8.55
N ALA A 76 -2.14 16.38 -8.14
CA ALA A 76 -3.31 15.50 -8.08
C ALA A 76 -4.06 15.60 -6.73
N ASP A 77 -3.47 16.26 -5.72
CA ASP A 77 -3.99 16.36 -4.34
C ASP A 77 -4.34 14.99 -3.74
N LEU A 78 -3.38 14.05 -3.78
CA LEU A 78 -3.59 12.70 -3.25
C LEU A 78 -2.32 12.07 -2.69
N PHE A 79 -2.51 11.01 -1.88
CA PHE A 79 -1.43 10.21 -1.35
C PHE A 79 -1.19 8.99 -2.24
N ILE A 80 0.07 8.73 -2.56
CA ILE A 80 0.55 7.59 -3.33
C ILE A 80 1.28 6.65 -2.38
N SER A 81 0.94 5.37 -2.43
CA SER A 81 1.63 4.33 -1.65
C SER A 81 3.13 4.30 -1.98
N ALA A 82 3.94 3.86 -1.02
CA ALA A 82 5.35 3.63 -1.30
C ALA A 82 5.50 2.63 -2.47
N LYS A 83 6.49 2.89 -3.33
CA LYS A 83 6.79 2.00 -4.45
C LYS A 83 7.17 0.62 -3.92
N PRO A 84 6.45 -0.45 -4.27
CA PRO A 84 6.70 -1.76 -3.68
C PRO A 84 7.98 -2.41 -4.22
N PHE A 85 8.27 -2.22 -5.52
CA PHE A 85 9.43 -2.78 -6.20
C PHE A 85 9.92 -1.82 -7.28
N GLU A 86 11.21 -1.83 -7.59
CA GLU A 86 11.82 -0.91 -8.56
C GLU A 86 11.25 -1.05 -9.98
N SER A 87 10.87 -2.28 -10.37
CA SER A 87 10.29 -2.56 -11.70
C SER A 87 8.86 -2.08 -11.88
N TRP A 88 8.14 -1.83 -10.78
CA TRP A 88 6.73 -1.43 -10.86
C TRP A 88 6.55 -0.01 -11.37
N ILE A 89 5.50 0.24 -12.14
CA ILE A 89 5.20 1.52 -12.78
C ILE A 89 3.88 2.06 -12.22
N LEU A 90 3.84 3.37 -11.96
CA LEU A 90 2.63 4.05 -11.52
C LEU A 90 1.69 4.23 -12.71
N ASP A 91 0.44 3.80 -12.60
CA ASP A 91 -0.58 3.98 -13.63
C ASP A 91 -1.28 5.35 -13.52
N ASN A 92 -2.21 5.61 -14.44
CA ASN A 92 -2.96 6.88 -14.46
C ASN A 92 -3.92 7.07 -13.26
N ASN A 93 -4.18 6.02 -12.50
CA ASN A 93 -4.97 6.05 -11.28
C ASN A 93 -4.10 6.21 -10.04
N PHE A 94 -2.79 6.40 -10.22
CA PHE A 94 -1.80 6.43 -9.15
C PHE A 94 -1.73 5.12 -8.34
N ASP A 95 -1.90 3.98 -9.03
CA ASP A 95 -1.69 2.64 -8.48
C ASP A 95 -0.45 1.99 -9.09
N TRP A 96 0.36 1.37 -8.25
CA TRP A 96 1.57 0.68 -8.70
C TRP A 96 1.21 -0.62 -9.42
N GLN A 97 1.69 -0.76 -10.64
CA GLN A 97 1.47 -1.93 -11.49
C GLN A 97 2.78 -2.67 -11.77
N PRO A 98 2.80 -3.99 -11.60
CA PRO A 98 3.95 -4.80 -12.00
C PRO A 98 4.06 -4.85 -13.53
N PRO A 99 5.26 -5.06 -14.09
CA PRO A 99 5.45 -5.20 -15.52
C PRO A 99 4.77 -6.44 -16.11
N VAL A 100 4.46 -7.43 -15.28
CA VAL A 100 3.68 -8.63 -15.62
C VAL A 100 2.43 -8.64 -14.76
N ALA A 101 1.26 -8.74 -15.38
CA ALA A 101 -0.02 -8.75 -14.67
C ALA A 101 -0.06 -9.84 -13.59
N LYS A 102 -0.60 -9.47 -12.42
CA LYS A 102 -0.74 -10.43 -11.32
C LYS A 102 -1.68 -11.57 -11.74
N PRO A 103 -1.29 -12.83 -11.49
CA PRO A 103 -2.18 -13.96 -11.73
C PRO A 103 -3.49 -13.85 -10.95
N ASP A 104 -4.60 -14.12 -11.61
CA ASP A 104 -5.93 -14.22 -11.01
C ASP A 104 -6.27 -15.66 -10.57
N ILE A 105 -5.47 -16.65 -11.02
CA ILE A 105 -5.59 -18.06 -10.62
C ILE A 105 -4.92 -18.24 -9.26
N LEU A 106 -5.74 -18.22 -8.20
CA LEU A 106 -5.32 -18.32 -6.80
C LEU A 106 -5.52 -19.72 -6.22
N GLU A 107 -5.55 -20.75 -7.08
CA GLU A 107 -5.66 -22.16 -6.72
C GLU A 107 -4.82 -23.02 -7.68
N HIS A 108 -4.20 -24.05 -7.16
CA HIS A 108 -3.49 -25.05 -7.96
C HIS A 108 -3.62 -26.42 -7.29
N ASN A 109 -4.08 -27.42 -8.05
CA ASN A 109 -4.32 -28.79 -7.57
C ASN A 109 -5.22 -28.85 -6.32
N GLY A 110 -6.28 -28.02 -6.26
CA GLY A 110 -7.22 -27.97 -5.15
C GLY A 110 -6.72 -27.28 -3.87
N ASN A 111 -5.55 -26.65 -3.93
CA ASN A 111 -4.97 -25.93 -2.79
C ASN A 111 -4.77 -24.43 -3.11
N PRO A 112 -4.91 -23.53 -2.11
CA PRO A 112 -4.69 -22.12 -2.31
C PRO A 112 -3.27 -21.81 -2.81
N MET A 113 -3.17 -20.87 -3.75
CA MET A 113 -1.92 -20.34 -4.28
C MET A 113 -1.70 -18.93 -3.75
N TYR A 114 -0.51 -18.67 -3.22
CA TYR A 114 -0.11 -17.37 -2.67
C TYR A 114 0.92 -16.71 -3.61
N PRO A 115 0.48 -15.82 -4.51
CA PRO A 115 1.37 -15.13 -5.44
C PRO A 115 2.32 -14.16 -4.73
N GLU A 116 3.58 -14.19 -5.12
CA GLU A 116 4.64 -13.29 -4.68
C GLU A 116 5.42 -12.78 -5.90
N TRP A 117 5.75 -11.49 -5.92
CA TRP A 117 6.56 -10.93 -6.99
C TRP A 117 8.04 -11.25 -6.80
N ASP A 118 8.66 -11.79 -7.84
CA ASP A 118 10.10 -12.06 -7.94
C ASP A 118 10.76 -10.92 -8.74
N GLU A 119 11.24 -9.91 -8.03
CA GLU A 119 11.83 -8.71 -8.62
C GLU A 119 13.08 -9.00 -9.44
N GLU A 120 13.89 -9.96 -9.01
CA GLU A 120 15.14 -10.32 -9.70
C GLU A 120 14.87 -10.90 -11.11
N ASN A 121 13.83 -11.70 -11.24
CA ASN A 121 13.47 -12.35 -12.48
C ASN A 121 12.27 -11.71 -13.20
N LEU A 122 11.71 -10.63 -12.65
CA LEU A 122 10.55 -9.89 -13.18
C LEU A 122 9.35 -10.80 -13.51
N ARG A 123 8.99 -11.67 -12.56
CA ARG A 123 7.95 -12.67 -12.73
C ARG A 123 7.17 -12.91 -11.44
N TRP A 124 6.02 -13.53 -11.56
CA TRP A 124 5.28 -14.05 -10.41
C TRP A 124 5.73 -15.46 -10.07
N LYS A 125 5.97 -15.71 -8.81
CA LYS A 125 6.06 -17.03 -8.20
C LYS A 125 4.94 -17.20 -7.19
N GLY A 126 4.53 -18.43 -6.96
CA GLY A 126 3.45 -18.76 -6.05
C GLY A 126 3.85 -19.87 -5.10
N ASN A 127 3.33 -19.80 -3.88
CA ASN A 127 3.55 -20.81 -2.88
C ASN A 127 2.26 -21.58 -2.63
N ASN A 128 2.37 -22.90 -2.52
CA ASN A 128 1.25 -23.81 -2.30
C ASN A 128 1.68 -24.89 -1.30
N GLY A 129 0.84 -25.15 -0.29
CA GLY A 129 1.04 -26.25 0.65
C GLY A 129 0.22 -27.45 0.23
N GLU A 130 0.87 -28.60 0.01
CA GLU A 130 0.21 -29.86 -0.29
C GLU A 130 0.32 -30.80 0.92
N GLU A 131 -0.80 -31.35 1.36
CA GLU A 131 -0.84 -32.32 2.45
C GLU A 131 -0.88 -33.73 1.91
N VAL A 132 0.07 -34.55 2.34
CA VAL A 132 0.12 -35.98 2.04
C VAL A 132 0.36 -36.73 3.36
N ASP A 133 -0.52 -37.65 3.71
CA ASP A 133 -0.47 -38.47 4.94
C ASP A 133 -0.29 -37.64 6.23
N GLY A 134 -0.98 -36.48 6.31
CA GLY A 134 -0.94 -35.57 7.46
C GLY A 134 0.33 -34.67 7.52
N VAL A 135 1.17 -34.71 6.49
CA VAL A 135 2.36 -33.88 6.39
C VAL A 135 2.16 -32.82 5.31
N VAL A 136 2.27 -31.55 5.70
CA VAL A 136 2.21 -30.43 4.74
C VAL A 136 3.60 -30.14 4.19
N THR A 137 3.73 -30.28 2.88
CA THR A 137 4.95 -29.88 2.15
C THR A 137 4.66 -28.64 1.33
N TRP A 138 5.51 -27.62 1.47
CA TRP A 138 5.40 -26.39 0.69
C TRP A 138 6.18 -26.48 -0.60
N TYR A 139 5.54 -26.01 -1.68
CA TYR A 139 6.14 -25.95 -3.01
C TYR A 139 6.10 -24.51 -3.53
N GLU A 140 7.10 -24.16 -4.32
CA GLU A 140 7.14 -22.95 -5.13
C GLU A 140 6.85 -23.29 -6.58
N TYR A 141 6.06 -22.45 -7.22
CA TYR A 141 5.70 -22.51 -8.63
C TYR A 141 6.03 -21.20 -9.30
N ILE A 142 6.25 -21.25 -10.61
CA ILE A 142 6.45 -20.07 -11.46
C ILE A 142 5.21 -19.87 -12.31
N TRP A 143 4.75 -18.62 -12.39
CA TRP A 143 3.67 -18.25 -13.30
C TRP A 143 4.17 -18.21 -14.73
N ASN A 144 3.54 -18.97 -15.61
CA ASN A 144 3.79 -18.93 -17.04
C ASN A 144 2.76 -18.03 -17.72
N THR A 145 3.21 -16.95 -18.35
CA THR A 145 2.35 -15.95 -19.01
C THR A 145 1.81 -16.43 -20.36
N ASP A 146 2.42 -17.43 -20.98
CA ASP A 146 1.99 -17.97 -22.28
C ASP A 146 0.87 -19.00 -22.12
N THR A 147 0.97 -19.82 -21.07
CA THR A 147 0.00 -20.89 -20.79
C THR A 147 -1.05 -20.47 -19.75
N PHE A 148 -0.87 -19.30 -19.08
CA PHE A 148 -1.69 -18.83 -17.98
C PHE A 148 -1.85 -19.90 -16.90
N SER A 149 -0.73 -20.50 -16.48
CA SER A 149 -0.73 -21.56 -15.49
C SER A 149 0.49 -21.50 -14.56
N TRP A 150 0.34 -22.14 -13.38
CA TRP A 150 1.44 -22.34 -12.44
C TRP A 150 2.25 -23.58 -12.82
N GLU A 151 3.55 -23.41 -13.02
CA GLU A 151 4.46 -24.46 -13.52
C GLU A 151 5.74 -24.55 -12.68
N ASN A 152 6.64 -25.48 -13.02
CA ASN A 152 7.97 -25.61 -12.41
C ASN A 152 7.95 -25.83 -10.88
N LYS A 153 7.15 -26.80 -10.42
CA LYS A 153 7.03 -27.19 -9.01
C LYS A 153 8.40 -27.50 -8.37
N THR A 154 8.76 -26.74 -7.36
CA THR A 154 10.00 -26.94 -6.58
C THR A 154 9.67 -27.04 -5.09
N ALA A 155 10.12 -28.08 -4.42
CA ALA A 155 9.93 -28.23 -2.97
C ALA A 155 10.74 -27.16 -2.21
N LYS A 156 10.10 -26.49 -1.27
CA LYS A 156 10.78 -25.55 -0.36
C LYS A 156 11.47 -26.32 0.74
N PRO A 157 12.67 -25.88 1.18
CA PRO A 157 13.32 -26.48 2.33
C PRO A 157 12.41 -26.33 3.55
N VAL A 158 12.24 -27.42 4.30
CA VAL A 158 11.54 -27.39 5.60
C VAL A 158 12.46 -26.64 6.56
N PHE A 159 12.06 -25.44 6.97
CA PHE A 159 12.70 -24.80 8.10
C PHE A 159 12.24 -25.54 9.36
N ASN A 160 13.08 -26.42 9.89
CA ASN A 160 12.94 -26.85 11.27
C ASN A 160 13.44 -25.70 12.16
N PRO A 161 12.58 -25.15 13.04
CA PRO A 161 12.94 -24.06 13.94
C PRO A 161 14.01 -24.50 14.96
#